data_3f0e4b73a48a886cb28b248235d512dd
#
_entry.id   3f0e4b73a48a886cb28b248235d512dd
#
_cell.length_a   1.000
_cell.length_b   1.000
_cell.length_c   1.000
_cell.angle_alpha   90.00
_cell.angle_beta   90.00
_cell.angle_gamma   90.00
#
_symmetry.space_group_name_H-M   'P 1'
#
loop_
_entity.id
_entity.type
_entity.pdbx_description
1 polymer ?
#
loop_
_entity_poly.entity_id
_entity_poly.type
_entity_poly.pdbx_seq_one_letter_code
_entity_poly.pdbx_strand_id
1 'polypeptide(L)'
;MVKTRYLVAGSALAVVVVALGAAASYTANGLPPLPQASAPTASAAPTPTAAPGEPRPVGFAVVGDSITAWAGQEAGSWTSYVGSDGLYFSGHGWARNGAPLAMMEANTPRLDEDVLVVLAGTNDLRSPVALDDRLDVVDAIVRRSGVDRVLISAVPPFDPDPRLGTAWNAALREHASGAGYAFVDPWSGLRVDDGSFDPDATIDGIHPTPAAAERAAEPLRSAIIAAAG
;
A
#
# COMPACT_ATOMS: atom_id res chain seq x y z
N MET A 1 6.14 -77.18 -25.46
CA MET A 1 6.57 -75.77 -25.11
C MET A 1 5.36 -74.89 -25.21
N VAL A 2 4.72 -74.58 -24.06
CA VAL A 2 3.50 -73.80 -23.97
C VAL A 2 3.95 -72.39 -23.58
N LYS A 3 3.70 -71.38 -24.41
CA LYS A 3 3.97 -69.99 -24.10
C LYS A 3 2.74 -69.39 -23.45
N THR A 4 2.82 -69.14 -22.14
CA THR A 4 1.82 -68.45 -21.36
C THR A 4 1.92 -66.96 -21.66
N ARG A 5 0.87 -66.38 -22.22
CA ARG A 5 0.70 -64.87 -22.39
C ARG A 5 -0.02 -64.33 -21.17
N TYR A 6 0.66 -63.51 -20.42
CA TYR A 6 0.02 -62.75 -19.37
C TYR A 6 -0.66 -61.49 -20.00
N LEU A 7 -1.97 -61.44 -19.85
CA LEU A 7 -2.76 -60.27 -20.18
C LEU A 7 -2.71 -59.32 -18.95
N VAL A 8 -2.06 -58.18 -19.08
CA VAL A 8 -2.11 -57.13 -18.06
C VAL A 8 -3.35 -56.30 -18.35
N ALA A 9 -4.37 -56.48 -17.52
CA ALA A 9 -5.54 -55.61 -17.52
C ALA A 9 -5.17 -54.31 -16.78
N GLY A 10 -4.93 -53.26 -17.53
CA GLY A 10 -4.77 -51.90 -17.00
C GLY A 10 -6.13 -51.34 -16.62
N SER A 11 -6.42 -51.30 -15.32
CA SER A 11 -7.57 -50.54 -14.81
C SER A 11 -7.27 -49.05 -14.85
N ALA A 12 -7.79 -48.36 -15.85
CA ALA A 12 -7.82 -46.91 -15.88
C ALA A 12 -8.85 -46.42 -14.86
N LEU A 13 -8.36 -45.91 -13.73
CA LEU A 13 -9.19 -45.20 -12.76
C LEU A 13 -9.49 -43.81 -13.32
N ALA A 14 -10.66 -43.67 -13.92
CA ALA A 14 -11.17 -42.35 -14.32
C ALA A 14 -11.59 -41.59 -13.07
N VAL A 15 -10.78 -40.63 -12.64
CA VAL A 15 -11.19 -39.64 -11.63
C VAL A 15 -12.11 -38.63 -12.32
N VAL A 16 -13.40 -38.81 -12.13
CA VAL A 16 -14.39 -37.84 -12.52
C VAL A 16 -14.38 -36.72 -11.46
N VAL A 17 -13.70 -35.62 -11.77
CA VAL A 17 -13.84 -34.40 -10.99
C VAL A 17 -15.17 -33.75 -11.39
N VAL A 18 -16.21 -33.99 -10.60
CA VAL A 18 -17.47 -33.25 -10.71
C VAL A 18 -17.22 -31.88 -10.09
N ALA A 19 -16.90 -30.91 -10.92
CA ALA A 19 -16.97 -29.50 -10.53
C ALA A 19 -18.43 -29.10 -10.42
N LEU A 20 -19.00 -29.21 -9.22
CA LEU A 20 -20.26 -28.59 -8.89
C LEU A 20 -20.05 -27.06 -8.87
N GLY A 21 -20.25 -26.43 -10.01
CA GLY A 21 -20.39 -25.00 -10.13
C GLY A 21 -21.71 -24.58 -9.49
N ALA A 22 -21.69 -24.29 -8.19
CA ALA A 22 -22.77 -23.54 -7.57
C ALA A 22 -22.65 -22.09 -8.02
N ALA A 23 -23.28 -21.75 -9.14
CA ALA A 23 -23.61 -20.38 -9.47
C ALA A 23 -24.66 -19.92 -8.44
N ALA A 24 -24.22 -19.39 -7.31
CA ALA A 24 -25.10 -18.69 -6.39
C ALA A 24 -25.48 -17.38 -7.07
N SER A 25 -26.70 -17.38 -7.66
CA SER A 25 -27.38 -16.17 -8.04
C SER A 25 -27.69 -15.39 -6.75
N TYR A 26 -26.84 -14.44 -6.41
CA TYR A 26 -27.12 -13.50 -5.32
C TYR A 26 -28.26 -12.58 -5.78
N THR A 27 -29.47 -12.92 -5.38
CA THR A 27 -30.60 -11.98 -5.42
C THR A 27 -30.37 -10.95 -4.32
N ALA A 28 -30.33 -9.68 -4.70
CA ALA A 28 -30.01 -8.54 -3.83
C ALA A 28 -31.16 -8.16 -2.88
N ASN A 29 -31.79 -9.14 -2.21
CA ASN A 29 -32.86 -8.86 -1.24
C ASN A 29 -32.70 -9.83 -0.06
N GLY A 30 -32.18 -9.33 1.07
CA GLY A 30 -32.34 -10.00 2.35
C GLY A 30 -31.16 -10.18 3.28
N LEU A 31 -30.01 -9.53 3.03
CA LEU A 31 -29.02 -9.43 4.09
C LEU A 31 -29.37 -8.25 5.00
N PRO A 32 -29.45 -8.45 6.32
CA PRO A 32 -29.53 -7.33 7.24
C PRO A 32 -28.32 -6.43 7.00
N PRO A 33 -28.45 -5.09 7.07
CA PRO A 33 -27.32 -4.20 6.96
C PRO A 33 -26.29 -4.65 8.00
N LEU A 34 -25.07 -4.92 7.53
CA LEU A 34 -23.94 -5.12 8.42
C LEU A 34 -23.93 -3.93 9.37
N PRO A 35 -23.72 -4.14 10.67
CA PRO A 35 -23.57 -3.04 11.59
C PRO A 35 -22.47 -2.15 11.00
N GLN A 36 -22.83 -0.93 10.64
CA GLN A 36 -21.85 0.08 10.31
C GLN A 36 -21.05 0.25 11.60
N ALA A 37 -19.86 -0.33 11.62
CA ALA A 37 -18.87 0.05 12.59
C ALA A 37 -18.74 1.56 12.36
N SER A 38 -19.27 2.34 13.29
CA SER A 38 -19.00 3.77 13.35
C SER A 38 -17.49 3.88 13.29
N ALA A 39 -16.98 4.42 12.21
CA ALA A 39 -15.58 4.75 12.13
C ALA A 39 -15.30 5.53 13.43
N PRO A 40 -14.30 5.13 14.24
CA PRO A 40 -13.93 5.95 15.35
C PRO A 40 -13.69 7.33 14.75
N THR A 41 -14.47 8.29 15.19
CA THR A 41 -14.20 9.70 14.94
C THR A 41 -12.86 9.89 15.62
N ALA A 42 -11.76 9.76 14.85
CA ALA A 42 -10.45 10.11 15.34
C ALA A 42 -10.59 11.58 15.72
N SER A 43 -10.66 11.81 17.02
CA SER A 43 -10.57 13.15 17.56
C SER A 43 -9.23 13.67 17.03
N ALA A 44 -9.27 14.60 16.08
CA ALA A 44 -8.08 15.19 15.55
C ALA A 44 -7.21 15.60 16.75
N ALA A 45 -6.00 15.06 16.81
CA ALA A 45 -5.06 15.49 17.81
C ALA A 45 -4.89 17.00 17.64
N PRO A 46 -4.91 17.80 18.71
CA PRO A 46 -4.81 19.24 18.58
C PRO A 46 -3.52 19.58 17.82
N THR A 47 -3.63 20.39 16.79
CA THR A 47 -2.46 20.92 16.09
C THR A 47 -1.51 21.56 17.10
N PRO A 48 -0.25 21.15 17.18
CA PRO A 48 0.70 21.74 18.12
C PRO A 48 0.80 23.25 17.84
N THR A 49 0.45 24.06 18.81
CA THR A 49 0.63 25.51 18.72
C THR A 49 2.08 25.81 19.04
N ALA A 50 2.87 26.21 18.05
CA ALA A 50 4.24 26.65 18.28
C ALA A 50 4.27 27.86 19.22
N ALA A 51 5.25 27.91 20.10
CA ALA A 51 5.52 29.11 20.89
C ALA A 51 5.94 30.28 19.94
N PRO A 52 5.67 31.51 20.30
CA PRO A 52 6.06 32.66 19.47
C PRO A 52 7.58 32.66 19.19
N GLY A 53 7.96 32.46 17.91
CA GLY A 53 9.37 32.43 17.46
C GLY A 53 9.94 31.05 17.23
N GLU A 54 9.22 29.95 17.54
CA GLU A 54 9.62 28.60 17.15
C GLU A 54 9.00 28.23 15.79
N PRO A 55 9.76 27.53 14.92
CA PRO A 55 9.20 27.03 13.67
C PRO A 55 8.03 26.07 13.96
N ARG A 56 6.91 26.25 13.26
CA ARG A 56 5.76 25.34 13.37
C ARG A 56 6.17 23.94 12.88
N PRO A 57 5.80 22.88 13.60
CA PRO A 57 6.03 21.53 13.10
C PRO A 57 5.35 21.32 11.74
N VAL A 58 6.01 20.60 10.84
CA VAL A 58 5.46 20.22 9.54
C VAL A 58 4.35 19.19 9.74
N GLY A 59 3.15 19.51 9.29
CA GLY A 59 2.01 18.60 9.29
C GLY A 59 1.99 17.76 8.00
N PHE A 60 1.75 16.47 8.10
CA PHE A 60 1.55 15.63 6.93
C PHE A 60 0.34 14.71 7.05
N ALA A 61 -0.29 14.45 5.90
CA ALA A 61 -1.34 13.48 5.73
C ALA A 61 -0.89 12.33 4.83
N VAL A 62 -1.64 11.22 4.85
CA VAL A 62 -1.30 10.02 4.09
C VAL A 62 -2.47 9.53 3.24
N VAL A 63 -2.15 8.98 2.05
CA VAL A 63 -3.05 8.11 1.29
C VAL A 63 -2.31 6.82 0.97
N GLY A 64 -2.93 5.66 1.31
CA GLY A 64 -2.24 4.40 1.15
C GLY A 64 -3.09 3.14 1.34
N ASP A 65 -2.41 2.01 1.28
CA ASP A 65 -2.97 0.68 1.49
C ASP A 65 -2.64 0.10 2.87
N SER A 66 -2.51 -1.24 2.97
CA SER A 66 -2.16 -1.94 4.20
C SER A 66 -0.79 -1.54 4.76
N ILE A 67 0.16 -1.17 3.92
CA ILE A 67 1.51 -0.75 4.34
C ILE A 67 1.44 0.51 5.21
N THR A 68 0.44 1.35 4.96
CA THR A 68 0.17 2.58 5.71
C THR A 68 -0.89 2.39 6.79
N ALA A 69 -1.97 1.61 6.50
CA ALA A 69 -3.15 1.48 7.36
C ALA A 69 -2.96 0.52 8.54
N TRP A 70 -1.86 -0.20 8.61
CA TRP A 70 -1.68 -1.29 9.56
C TRP A 70 -1.62 -0.85 11.04
N ALA A 71 -2.32 0.23 11.34
CA ALA A 71 -2.55 0.68 12.71
C ALA A 71 -3.46 -0.33 13.43
N GLY A 72 -2.90 -1.10 14.37
CA GLY A 72 -3.68 -2.00 15.24
C GLY A 72 -3.31 -3.47 15.18
N GLN A 73 -2.33 -3.87 14.38
CA GLN A 73 -1.67 -5.17 14.50
C GLN A 73 -0.33 -5.00 15.23
N GLU A 74 0.24 -6.08 15.76
CA GLU A 74 1.54 -6.07 16.46
C GLU A 74 2.70 -5.52 15.61
N ALA A 75 2.49 -5.40 14.30
CA ALA A 75 3.36 -4.75 13.33
C ALA A 75 2.89 -3.30 13.14
N GLY A 76 3.57 -2.34 13.72
CA GLY A 76 3.27 -0.93 13.53
C GLY A 76 3.43 -0.49 12.07
N SER A 77 2.54 0.39 11.60
CA SER A 77 2.76 1.13 10.35
C SER A 77 3.99 2.03 10.48
N TRP A 78 4.67 2.30 9.36
CA TRP A 78 5.76 3.28 9.31
C TRP A 78 5.35 4.66 9.89
N THR A 79 4.08 5.03 9.81
CA THR A 79 3.55 6.27 10.39
C THR A 79 3.71 6.35 11.90
N SER A 80 3.81 5.21 12.59
CA SER A 80 4.03 5.15 14.04
C SER A 80 5.46 5.53 14.44
N TYR A 81 6.40 5.45 13.50
CA TYR A 81 7.82 5.69 13.74
C TYR A 81 8.34 7.01 13.14
N VAL A 82 7.56 7.66 12.27
CA VAL A 82 7.97 8.90 11.57
C VAL A 82 7.94 10.11 12.49
N GLY A 83 7.06 10.13 13.49
CA GLY A 83 6.89 11.26 14.40
C GLY A 83 8.19 11.61 15.14
N SER A 84 8.59 12.86 15.10
CA SER A 84 9.75 13.41 15.81
C SER A 84 9.58 14.90 16.00
N ASP A 85 10.53 15.55 16.73
CA ASP A 85 10.56 16.99 16.86
C ASP A 85 10.56 17.65 15.47
N GLY A 86 9.59 18.54 15.24
CA GLY A 86 9.44 19.27 13.99
C GLY A 86 8.60 18.57 12.91
N LEU A 87 8.15 17.33 13.12
CA LEU A 87 7.25 16.62 12.21
C LEU A 87 6.04 16.06 12.94
N TYR A 88 4.86 16.30 12.39
CA TYR A 88 3.59 15.93 12.99
C TYR A 88 2.72 15.14 12.01
N PHE A 89 2.38 13.91 12.35
CA PHE A 89 1.35 13.15 11.63
C PHE A 89 -0.03 13.60 12.13
N SER A 90 -0.80 14.25 11.26
CA SER A 90 -2.12 14.78 11.60
C SER A 90 -3.17 13.70 11.90
N GLY A 91 -2.92 12.47 11.49
CA GLY A 91 -3.94 11.40 11.49
C GLY A 91 -4.95 11.55 10.35
N HIS A 92 -4.79 12.55 9.50
CA HIS A 92 -5.67 12.81 8.37
C HIS A 92 -5.20 12.06 7.11
N GLY A 93 -6.13 11.95 6.17
CA GLY A 93 -5.94 11.23 4.93
C GLY A 93 -6.84 10.01 4.84
N TRP A 94 -6.39 9.02 4.09
CA TRP A 94 -7.14 7.78 3.95
C TRP A 94 -6.20 6.62 3.67
N ALA A 95 -6.31 5.56 4.46
CA ALA A 95 -5.58 4.32 4.23
C ALA A 95 -6.44 3.12 4.63
N ARG A 96 -6.36 2.03 3.85
CA ARG A 96 -7.13 0.82 4.10
C ARG A 96 -6.41 -0.42 3.59
N ASN A 97 -6.47 -1.50 4.39
CA ASN A 97 -5.94 -2.80 4.01
C ASN A 97 -6.53 -3.30 2.69
N GLY A 98 -5.68 -3.73 1.76
CA GLY A 98 -6.07 -4.26 0.47
C GLY A 98 -6.61 -3.22 -0.53
N ALA A 99 -6.50 -1.94 -0.24
CA ALA A 99 -7.03 -0.90 -1.12
C ALA A 99 -6.25 -0.81 -2.44
N PRO A 100 -6.90 -0.95 -3.60
CA PRO A 100 -6.33 -0.56 -4.88
C PRO A 100 -6.42 0.97 -5.08
N LEU A 101 -5.67 1.48 -6.04
CA LEU A 101 -5.60 2.89 -6.41
C LEU A 101 -6.98 3.54 -6.60
N ALA A 102 -7.89 2.88 -7.33
CA ALA A 102 -9.24 3.41 -7.57
C ALA A 102 -10.05 3.59 -6.27
N MET A 103 -9.83 2.75 -5.27
CA MET A 103 -10.48 2.89 -3.97
C MET A 103 -9.86 4.05 -3.18
N MET A 104 -8.55 4.24 -3.26
CA MET A 104 -7.86 5.38 -2.65
C MET A 104 -8.35 6.68 -3.24
N GLU A 105 -8.40 6.78 -4.58
CA GLU A 105 -8.94 7.96 -5.26
C GLU A 105 -10.35 8.29 -4.80
N ALA A 106 -11.27 7.30 -4.84
CA ALA A 106 -12.67 7.52 -4.48
C ALA A 106 -12.87 8.04 -3.05
N ASN A 107 -11.95 7.72 -2.13
CA ASN A 107 -12.06 8.03 -0.70
C ASN A 107 -11.08 9.08 -0.20
N THR A 108 -10.20 9.61 -1.04
CA THR A 108 -9.30 10.70 -0.65
C THR A 108 -10.09 11.97 -0.30
N PRO A 109 -10.01 12.48 0.93
CA PRO A 109 -10.68 13.71 1.33
C PRO A 109 -9.90 14.94 0.85
N ARG A 110 -10.51 16.11 0.98
CA ARG A 110 -9.77 17.40 0.98
C ARG A 110 -8.99 17.50 2.28
N LEU A 111 -7.75 17.93 2.17
CA LEU A 111 -6.78 17.98 3.26
C LEU A 111 -6.21 19.40 3.38
N ASP A 112 -5.74 19.76 4.56
CA ASP A 112 -5.15 21.07 4.87
C ASP A 112 -3.83 20.86 5.64
N GLU A 113 -2.99 19.96 5.14
CA GLU A 113 -1.66 19.66 5.66
C GLU A 113 -0.57 20.25 4.76
N ASP A 114 0.65 20.34 5.31
CA ASP A 114 1.80 20.88 4.59
C ASP A 114 2.26 19.94 3.48
N VAL A 115 2.17 18.61 3.72
CA VAL A 115 2.63 17.58 2.80
C VAL A 115 1.62 16.43 2.72
N LEU A 116 1.32 15.98 1.50
CA LEU A 116 0.65 14.70 1.24
C LEU A 116 1.69 13.63 0.96
N VAL A 117 1.65 12.52 1.69
CA VAL A 117 2.41 11.30 1.37
C VAL A 117 1.48 10.29 0.70
N VAL A 118 1.82 9.86 -0.52
CA VAL A 118 1.11 8.79 -1.24
C VAL A 118 2.00 7.55 -1.30
N LEU A 119 1.57 6.47 -0.65
CA LEU A 119 2.18 5.14 -0.74
C LEU A 119 1.13 4.19 -1.28
N ALA A 120 1.14 3.94 -2.59
CA ALA A 120 0.02 3.32 -3.28
C ALA A 120 0.44 2.44 -4.46
N GLY A 121 -0.39 1.44 -4.76
CA GLY A 121 -0.26 0.60 -5.93
C GLY A 121 0.19 -0.83 -5.67
N THR A 122 0.53 -1.21 -4.43
CA THR A 122 0.89 -2.60 -4.10
C THR A 122 -0.20 -3.59 -4.54
N ASN A 123 -1.46 -3.23 -4.31
CA ASN A 123 -2.61 -4.07 -4.66
C ASN A 123 -2.96 -4.05 -6.16
N ASP A 124 -2.34 -3.16 -6.92
CA ASP A 124 -2.55 -3.02 -8.37
C ASP A 124 -1.42 -3.67 -9.18
N LEU A 125 -0.37 -4.21 -8.56
CA LEU A 125 0.80 -4.74 -9.27
C LEU A 125 0.46 -5.84 -10.27
N ARG A 126 -0.56 -6.65 -10.00
CA ARG A 126 -1.07 -7.69 -10.89
C ARG A 126 -2.32 -7.28 -11.67
N SER A 127 -2.71 -6.03 -11.59
CA SER A 127 -3.85 -5.51 -12.33
C SER A 127 -3.57 -5.52 -13.84
N PRO A 128 -4.55 -5.85 -14.68
CA PRO A 128 -4.45 -5.71 -16.13
C PRO A 128 -4.53 -4.25 -16.61
N VAL A 129 -4.81 -3.30 -15.72
CA VAL A 129 -4.88 -1.87 -16.04
C VAL A 129 -3.50 -1.38 -16.49
N ALA A 130 -3.47 -0.61 -17.57
CA ALA A 130 -2.24 -0.06 -18.10
C ALA A 130 -1.50 0.81 -17.07
N LEU A 131 -0.19 0.89 -17.22
CA LEU A 131 0.67 1.62 -16.28
C LEU A 131 0.29 3.11 -16.22
N ASP A 132 0.10 3.72 -17.39
CA ASP A 132 -0.25 5.14 -17.51
C ASP A 132 -1.60 5.44 -16.85
N ASP A 133 -2.61 4.60 -17.07
CA ASP A 133 -3.93 4.75 -16.44
C ASP A 133 -3.83 4.70 -14.91
N ARG A 134 -2.92 3.89 -14.37
CA ARG A 134 -2.67 3.82 -12.91
C ARG A 134 -1.97 5.08 -12.39
N LEU A 135 -1.06 5.66 -13.16
CA LEU A 135 -0.40 6.91 -12.83
C LEU A 135 -1.40 8.09 -12.86
N ASP A 136 -2.34 8.09 -13.82
CA ASP A 136 -3.44 9.06 -13.86
C ASP A 136 -4.31 9.02 -12.59
N VAL A 137 -4.49 7.82 -12.00
CA VAL A 137 -5.19 7.69 -10.72
C VAL A 137 -4.37 8.26 -9.56
N VAL A 138 -3.04 8.12 -9.57
CA VAL A 138 -2.17 8.78 -8.58
C VAL A 138 -2.36 10.29 -8.65
N ASP A 139 -2.36 10.88 -9.84
CA ASP A 139 -2.65 12.31 -10.02
C ASP A 139 -4.06 12.71 -9.56
N ALA A 140 -5.04 11.84 -9.78
CA ALA A 140 -6.40 12.09 -9.30
C ALA A 140 -6.47 12.11 -7.76
N ILE A 141 -5.74 11.23 -7.08
CA ILE A 141 -5.58 11.24 -5.61
C ILE A 141 -5.01 12.59 -5.16
N VAL A 142 -3.93 13.03 -5.79
CA VAL A 142 -3.28 14.31 -5.47
C VAL A 142 -4.25 15.48 -5.66
N ARG A 143 -4.88 15.58 -6.83
CA ARG A 143 -5.86 16.65 -7.13
C ARG A 143 -7.02 16.66 -6.13
N ARG A 144 -7.51 15.49 -5.71
CA ARG A 144 -8.62 15.41 -4.73
C ARG A 144 -8.19 15.87 -3.36
N SER A 145 -6.99 15.54 -2.93
CA SER A 145 -6.45 15.98 -1.64
C SER A 145 -6.38 17.50 -1.55
N GLY A 146 -5.97 18.16 -2.62
CA GLY A 146 -5.76 19.61 -2.70
C GLY A 146 -4.54 20.08 -1.95
N VAL A 147 -3.61 19.21 -1.61
CA VAL A 147 -2.31 19.55 -1.02
C VAL A 147 -1.31 19.76 -2.15
N ASP A 148 -0.62 20.90 -2.13
CA ASP A 148 0.31 21.29 -3.19
C ASP A 148 1.66 20.57 -3.11
N ARG A 149 2.13 20.26 -1.89
CA ARG A 149 3.39 19.57 -1.67
C ARG A 149 3.16 18.07 -1.53
N VAL A 150 3.66 17.33 -2.48
CA VAL A 150 3.40 15.89 -2.61
C VAL A 150 4.69 15.09 -2.54
N LEU A 151 4.68 14.06 -1.71
CA LEU A 151 5.73 13.05 -1.64
C LEU A 151 5.15 11.70 -2.08
N ILE A 152 5.63 11.20 -3.21
CA ILE A 152 5.32 9.84 -3.67
C ILE A 152 6.35 8.90 -3.05
N SER A 153 5.88 7.87 -2.36
CA SER A 153 6.72 6.79 -1.84
C SER A 153 6.72 5.60 -2.80
N ALA A 154 7.88 5.00 -3.00
CA ALA A 154 7.94 3.66 -3.57
C ALA A 154 7.12 2.68 -2.73
N VAL A 155 6.57 1.63 -3.36
CA VAL A 155 6.01 0.49 -2.64
C VAL A 155 7.14 -0.44 -2.17
N PRO A 156 6.92 -1.21 -1.08
CA PRO A 156 7.89 -2.22 -0.64
C PRO A 156 8.22 -3.24 -1.73
N PRO A 157 9.24 -4.09 -1.53
CA PRO A 157 9.42 -5.29 -2.34
C PRO A 157 8.14 -6.13 -2.42
N PHE A 158 7.98 -6.86 -3.50
CA PHE A 158 6.79 -7.68 -3.74
C PHE A 158 7.24 -9.09 -4.15
N ASP A 159 7.48 -9.97 -3.19
CA ASP A 159 8.05 -11.32 -3.43
C ASP A 159 7.24 -12.20 -4.38
N PRO A 160 5.89 -12.07 -4.45
CA PRO A 160 5.13 -12.84 -5.43
C PRO A 160 5.53 -12.60 -6.91
N ASP A 161 6.08 -11.44 -7.24
CA ASP A 161 6.83 -11.12 -8.48
C ASP A 161 7.61 -9.79 -8.28
N PRO A 162 8.89 -9.86 -7.88
CA PRO A 162 9.69 -8.68 -7.56
C PRO A 162 9.84 -7.68 -8.71
N ARG A 163 9.75 -8.18 -9.96
CA ARG A 163 9.84 -7.33 -11.16
C ARG A 163 8.67 -6.35 -11.27
N LEU A 164 7.47 -6.74 -10.81
CA LEU A 164 6.30 -5.86 -10.85
C LEU A 164 6.48 -4.68 -9.89
N GLY A 165 6.95 -4.92 -8.67
CA GLY A 165 7.25 -3.86 -7.71
C GLY A 165 8.36 -2.93 -8.21
N THR A 166 9.42 -3.50 -8.78
CA THR A 166 10.54 -2.73 -9.36
C THR A 166 10.08 -1.85 -10.52
N ALA A 167 9.28 -2.40 -11.44
CA ALA A 167 8.76 -1.65 -12.59
C ALA A 167 7.82 -0.52 -12.16
N TRP A 168 6.93 -0.80 -11.19
CA TRP A 168 6.03 0.21 -10.64
C TRP A 168 6.79 1.35 -9.98
N ASN A 169 7.78 1.04 -9.14
CA ASN A 169 8.60 2.05 -8.47
C ASN A 169 9.43 2.90 -9.44
N ALA A 170 9.90 2.31 -10.54
CA ALA A 170 10.58 3.06 -11.59
C ALA A 170 9.62 4.05 -12.28
N ALA A 171 8.41 3.61 -12.61
CA ALA A 171 7.38 4.45 -13.20
C ALA A 171 6.92 5.57 -12.26
N LEU A 172 6.71 5.27 -10.98
CA LEU A 172 6.37 6.28 -9.97
C LEU A 172 7.47 7.36 -9.85
N ARG A 173 8.73 6.95 -9.88
CA ARG A 173 9.87 7.89 -9.81
C ARG A 173 9.91 8.83 -11.02
N GLU A 174 9.76 8.28 -12.22
CA GLU A 174 9.74 9.05 -13.46
C GLU A 174 8.54 10.00 -13.48
N HIS A 175 7.36 9.49 -13.16
CA HIS A 175 6.13 10.28 -13.09
C HIS A 175 6.23 11.41 -12.08
N ALA A 176 6.70 11.14 -10.86
CA ALA A 176 6.89 12.15 -9.82
C ALA A 176 7.82 13.26 -10.29
N SER A 177 8.93 12.91 -10.96
CA SER A 177 9.86 13.89 -11.54
C SER A 177 9.19 14.76 -12.60
N GLY A 178 8.36 14.17 -13.48
CA GLY A 178 7.64 14.89 -14.52
C GLY A 178 6.53 15.80 -13.99
N ALA A 179 5.86 15.38 -12.91
CA ALA A 179 4.76 16.11 -12.27
C ALA A 179 5.24 17.16 -11.25
N GLY A 180 6.53 17.19 -10.91
CA GLY A 180 7.08 18.08 -9.90
C GLY A 180 6.81 17.62 -8.47
N TYR A 181 6.52 16.35 -8.25
CA TYR A 181 6.38 15.74 -6.93
C TYR A 181 7.73 15.27 -6.39
N ALA A 182 7.90 15.29 -5.09
CA ALA A 182 9.02 14.62 -4.45
C ALA A 182 8.86 13.10 -4.53
N PHE A 183 9.96 12.35 -4.58
CA PHE A 183 9.96 10.89 -4.56
C PHE A 183 10.95 10.35 -3.54
N VAL A 184 10.56 9.30 -2.83
CA VAL A 184 11.43 8.56 -1.93
C VAL A 184 11.27 7.05 -2.11
N ASP A 185 12.36 6.31 -2.02
CA ASP A 185 12.35 4.86 -1.90
C ASP A 185 12.88 4.45 -0.51
N PRO A 186 11.98 4.36 0.49
CA PRO A 186 12.39 4.05 1.86
C PRO A 186 12.71 2.57 2.05
N TRP A 187 12.43 1.73 1.04
CA TRP A 187 12.56 0.29 1.08
C TRP A 187 13.85 -0.23 0.44
N SER A 188 14.68 0.66 -0.11
CA SER A 188 15.87 0.27 -0.88
C SER A 188 16.84 -0.61 -0.09
N GLY A 189 17.04 -0.34 1.20
CA GLY A 189 17.89 -1.13 2.10
C GLY A 189 17.23 -2.43 2.64
N LEU A 190 16.04 -2.76 2.17
CA LEU A 190 15.27 -3.95 2.55
C LEU A 190 15.08 -4.91 1.38
N ARG A 191 15.77 -4.66 0.24
CA ARG A 191 15.77 -5.51 -0.96
C ARG A 191 17.04 -6.32 -1.04
N VAL A 192 16.90 -7.54 -1.54
CA VAL A 192 18.02 -8.33 -2.07
C VAL A 192 18.18 -8.10 -3.58
N ASP A 193 19.21 -8.70 -4.18
CA ASP A 193 19.65 -8.40 -5.55
C ASP A 193 18.57 -8.63 -6.64
N ASP A 194 17.64 -9.57 -6.43
CA ASP A 194 16.55 -9.85 -7.36
C ASP A 194 15.33 -8.94 -7.20
N GLY A 195 15.37 -8.00 -6.23
CA GLY A 195 14.31 -7.05 -5.92
C GLY A 195 13.26 -7.57 -4.93
N SER A 196 13.39 -8.80 -4.42
CA SER A 196 12.56 -9.33 -3.34
C SER A 196 12.95 -8.73 -1.99
N PHE A 197 12.14 -8.97 -0.95
CA PHE A 197 12.51 -8.61 0.41
C PHE A 197 13.75 -9.38 0.88
N ASP A 198 14.55 -8.72 1.70
CA ASP A 198 15.38 -9.43 2.67
C ASP A 198 14.44 -10.30 3.53
N PRO A 199 14.70 -11.62 3.66
CA PRO A 199 13.78 -12.54 4.36
C PRO A 199 13.43 -12.10 5.79
N ASP A 200 14.32 -11.41 6.47
CA ASP A 200 14.11 -10.90 7.84
C ASP A 200 13.30 -9.59 7.86
N ALA A 201 13.04 -9.00 6.70
CA ALA A 201 12.36 -7.72 6.57
C ALA A 201 10.86 -7.83 6.25
N THR A 202 10.35 -9.03 5.99
CA THR A 202 8.94 -9.25 5.63
C THR A 202 8.26 -10.29 6.49
N ILE A 203 6.93 -10.18 6.60
CA ILE A 203 6.08 -11.15 7.30
C ILE A 203 5.59 -12.23 6.32
N ASP A 204 5.28 -11.83 5.09
CA ASP A 204 4.58 -12.67 4.10
C ASP A 204 5.01 -12.41 2.64
N GLY A 205 6.11 -11.70 2.43
CA GLY A 205 6.62 -11.31 1.12
C GLY A 205 5.95 -10.06 0.51
N ILE A 206 5.05 -9.42 1.27
CA ILE A 206 4.35 -8.19 0.86
C ILE A 206 4.42 -7.12 1.95
N HIS A 207 4.23 -7.53 3.20
CA HIS A 207 4.17 -6.63 4.33
C HIS A 207 5.50 -6.62 5.09
N PRO A 208 6.06 -5.44 5.38
CA PRO A 208 7.27 -5.32 6.16
C PRO A 208 7.05 -5.77 7.61
N THR A 209 8.09 -6.31 8.24
CA THR A 209 8.12 -6.49 9.69
C THR A 209 8.11 -5.13 10.40
N PRO A 210 7.76 -5.07 11.72
CA PRO A 210 7.86 -3.83 12.50
C PRO A 210 9.23 -3.17 12.40
N ALA A 211 10.30 -3.96 12.51
CA ALA A 211 11.67 -3.46 12.40
C ALA A 211 11.99 -2.89 10.99
N ALA A 212 11.42 -3.49 9.94
CA ALA A 212 11.55 -2.98 8.58
C ALA A 212 10.75 -1.68 8.38
N ALA A 213 9.53 -1.59 8.96
CA ALA A 213 8.72 -0.38 8.93
C ALA A 213 9.41 0.79 9.68
N GLU A 214 10.04 0.50 10.83
CA GLU A 214 10.84 1.47 11.58
C GLU A 214 12.06 1.96 10.76
N ARG A 215 12.78 1.05 10.09
CA ARG A 215 13.91 1.42 9.21
C ARG A 215 13.47 2.29 8.03
N ALA A 216 12.29 2.03 7.46
CA ALA A 216 11.74 2.82 6.37
C ALA A 216 11.25 4.21 6.82
N ALA A 217 10.93 4.39 8.10
CA ALA A 217 10.43 5.65 8.64
C ALA A 217 11.47 6.78 8.57
N GLU A 218 12.75 6.50 8.73
CA GLU A 218 13.80 7.53 8.70
C GLU A 218 13.93 8.22 7.33
N PRO A 219 14.09 7.50 6.20
CA PRO A 219 14.09 8.14 4.89
C PRO A 219 12.76 8.83 4.56
N LEU A 220 11.61 8.29 5.01
CA LEU A 220 10.32 8.96 4.85
C LEU A 220 10.27 10.28 5.61
N ARG A 221 10.70 10.30 6.87
CA ARG A 221 10.75 11.51 7.68
C ARG A 221 11.62 12.59 7.01
N SER A 222 12.82 12.23 6.61
CA SER A 222 13.73 13.15 5.92
C SER A 222 13.11 13.71 4.64
N ALA A 223 12.43 12.86 3.85
CA ALA A 223 11.79 13.28 2.61
C ALA A 223 10.57 14.17 2.84
N ILE A 224 9.76 13.91 3.88
CA ILE A 224 8.60 14.74 4.24
C ILE A 224 9.06 16.14 4.63
N ILE A 225 10.09 16.26 5.48
CA ILE A 225 10.65 17.55 5.88
C ILE A 225 11.21 18.29 4.66
N ALA A 226 11.94 17.61 3.79
CA ALA A 226 12.46 18.22 2.57
C ALA A 226 11.36 18.66 1.59
N ALA A 227 10.27 17.92 1.49
CA ALA A 227 9.12 18.29 0.65
C ALA A 227 8.35 19.49 1.19
N ALA A 228 8.41 19.75 2.50
CA ALA A 228 7.77 20.90 3.13
C ALA A 228 8.46 22.23 2.82
N GLY A 229 9.71 22.20 2.30
CA GLY A 229 10.43 23.38 1.83
C GLY A 229 11.30 24.05 2.82
#